data_2f0a65e0f0c43853dd6284b61908fb43
#
_entry.id   2f0a65e0f0c43853dd6284b61908fb43
#
_cell.length_a   1.000
_cell.length_b   1.000
_cell.length_c   1.000
_cell.angle_alpha   90.00
_cell.angle_beta   90.00
_cell.angle_gamma   90.00
#
_symmetry.space_group_name_H-M   'P 1'
#
loop_
_entity.id
_entity.type
_entity.pdbx_description
1 polymer ?
#
loop_
_entity_poly.entity_id
_entity_poly.type
_entity_poly.pdbx_seq_one_letter_code
_entity_poly.pdbx_strand_id
1 'polypeptide(L)'
;MLKHFHSLFPGTRKPDIRHVYSPYRVCPVGAHIDHQHGHVTGFALDHGVDLLYVPTETGVINLFSRNFDEQVLFPLETVPHKYSHWGRYVQAAIYALSKQTKLTVGIQGLIAGSLPVGGLSSSAAVLLCYIMALADVNAIELDEHDLIRLAFEAEREYIGLNLGKLDQSCEVLCRKDHLLYLDTKDDSYRLIPAGPAMPPFDILIFFSGLTRTLMQTGYNTRTDECKVAAFDLLAYEGLPYGLLENTRLRDVDKGVFAKWQHMLPPPLAKRASHYMSEFARVDEAVAAYQAGDIVRLGKIMFASGLSSIQQWESGCPEMIALYEIMCETPGIYGGRFSGAGFKGCCVALGDPARRDEIIASVSAGYLAKFPRLEGEYSAHVCQSADGARRIEHRTAQA
;
A
#
# COMPACT_ATOMS: atom_id res chain seq x y z
N MET A 1 -21.61 -10.90 0.64
CA MET A 1 -20.96 -11.01 1.95
C MET A 1 -21.94 -11.33 3.08
N LEU A 2 -23.03 -10.59 3.29
CA LEU A 2 -24.03 -10.82 4.36
C LEU A 2 -24.62 -12.24 4.39
N LYS A 3 -25.05 -12.82 3.26
CA LYS A 3 -25.54 -14.20 3.21
C LYS A 3 -24.52 -15.22 3.74
N HIS A 4 -23.26 -15.05 3.39
CA HIS A 4 -22.17 -15.91 3.86
C HIS A 4 -21.89 -15.68 5.35
N PHE A 5 -21.93 -14.43 5.83
CA PHE A 5 -21.83 -14.14 7.27
C PHE A 5 -22.90 -14.88 8.08
N HIS A 6 -24.17 -14.82 7.66
CA HIS A 6 -25.26 -15.53 8.33
C HIS A 6 -25.13 -17.07 8.28
N SER A 7 -24.52 -17.63 7.24
CA SER A 7 -24.25 -19.07 7.19
C SER A 7 -23.17 -19.51 8.18
N LEU A 8 -22.21 -18.64 8.47
CA LEU A 8 -21.15 -18.90 9.45
C LEU A 8 -21.62 -18.63 10.90
N PHE A 9 -22.47 -17.63 11.09
CA PHE A 9 -22.97 -17.18 12.38
C PHE A 9 -24.52 -17.14 12.40
N PRO A 10 -25.16 -18.33 12.39
CA PRO A 10 -26.63 -18.42 12.44
C PRO A 10 -27.13 -17.83 13.75
N GLY A 11 -28.21 -17.07 13.69
CA GLY A 11 -28.80 -16.41 14.86
C GLY A 11 -28.35 -14.97 15.08
N THR A 12 -27.31 -14.48 14.38
CA THR A 12 -26.94 -13.06 14.41
C THR A 12 -28.00 -12.22 13.69
N ARG A 13 -28.57 -11.22 14.37
CA ARG A 13 -29.53 -10.31 13.75
C ARG A 13 -28.83 -9.33 12.83
N LYS A 14 -29.42 -9.04 11.66
CA LYS A 14 -28.86 -8.12 10.67
C LYS A 14 -28.49 -6.74 11.22
N PRO A 15 -29.29 -6.09 12.08
CA PRO A 15 -28.94 -4.78 12.64
C PRO A 15 -27.75 -4.80 13.61
N ASP A 16 -27.38 -5.98 14.15
CA ASP A 16 -26.23 -6.09 15.07
C ASP A 16 -24.91 -6.20 14.30
N ILE A 17 -24.96 -6.49 13.00
CA ILE A 17 -23.77 -6.64 12.17
C ILE A 17 -23.19 -5.26 11.85
N ARG A 18 -21.95 -5.05 12.28
CA ARG A 18 -21.16 -3.86 11.99
C ARG A 18 -20.29 -4.10 10.77
N HIS A 19 -19.90 -3.03 10.10
CA HIS A 19 -19.12 -3.11 8.87
C HIS A 19 -18.03 -2.02 8.86
N VAL A 20 -16.79 -2.44 8.66
CA VAL A 20 -15.67 -1.55 8.35
C VAL A 20 -15.09 -1.90 6.99
N TYR A 21 -14.60 -0.89 6.30
CA TYR A 21 -13.99 -0.98 4.99
C TYR A 21 -12.66 -0.23 4.99
N SER A 22 -11.63 -0.81 4.38
CA SER A 22 -10.37 -0.14 4.09
C SER A 22 -10.03 -0.33 2.61
N PRO A 23 -9.78 0.75 1.85
CA PRO A 23 -9.42 0.66 0.45
C PRO A 23 -8.03 0.06 0.28
N TYR A 24 -7.74 -0.46 -0.91
CA TYR A 24 -6.38 -0.63 -1.38
C TYR A 24 -5.80 0.70 -1.83
N ARG A 25 -4.46 0.75 -1.99
CA ARG A 25 -3.77 1.96 -2.45
C ARG A 25 -2.83 1.70 -3.62
N VAL A 26 -2.60 2.74 -4.39
CA VAL A 26 -1.51 2.83 -5.35
C VAL A 26 -0.66 4.07 -5.08
N CYS A 27 0.63 4.00 -5.43
CA CYS A 27 1.56 5.12 -5.36
C CYS A 27 2.01 5.47 -6.78
N PRO A 28 1.49 6.53 -7.39
CA PRO A 28 1.89 6.95 -8.73
C PRO A 28 3.37 7.32 -8.81
N VAL A 29 3.86 8.13 -7.86
CA VAL A 29 5.25 8.59 -7.77
C VAL A 29 5.65 8.70 -6.29
N GLY A 30 6.90 8.42 -5.96
CA GLY A 30 7.41 8.47 -4.59
C GLY A 30 7.59 7.08 -3.95
N ALA A 31 7.55 6.00 -4.72
CA ALA A 31 7.73 4.66 -4.16
C ALA A 31 9.18 4.41 -3.71
N HIS A 32 9.29 3.64 -2.62
CA HIS A 32 10.55 3.21 -2.02
C HIS A 32 11.39 4.34 -1.41
N ILE A 33 10.77 5.49 -1.10
CA ILE A 33 11.47 6.61 -0.43
C ILE A 33 10.83 7.04 0.90
N ASP A 34 9.65 6.52 1.22
CA ASP A 34 8.92 6.81 2.46
C ASP A 34 9.70 6.39 3.72
N HIS A 35 10.36 5.24 3.71
CA HIS A 35 11.23 4.79 4.80
C HIS A 35 12.52 5.64 4.99
N GLN A 36 12.79 6.54 4.05
CA GLN A 36 13.88 7.51 4.09
C GLN A 36 13.37 8.94 4.29
N HIS A 37 12.18 9.11 4.83
CA HIS A 37 11.51 10.38 5.05
C HIS A 37 11.30 11.18 3.76
N GLY A 38 11.04 10.48 2.65
CA GLY A 38 10.76 11.11 1.36
C GLY A 38 9.33 11.63 1.24
N HIS A 39 9.11 12.50 0.26
CA HIS A 39 7.76 12.85 -0.17
C HIS A 39 7.18 11.74 -1.02
N VAL A 40 5.90 11.44 -0.84
CA VAL A 40 5.21 10.40 -1.59
C VAL A 40 3.83 10.86 -2.06
N THR A 41 3.31 10.19 -3.09
CA THR A 41 1.95 10.42 -3.57
C THR A 41 1.11 9.14 -3.48
N GLY A 42 -0.21 9.29 -3.40
CA GLY A 42 -1.08 8.13 -3.32
C GLY A 42 -2.51 8.38 -3.78
N PHE A 43 -3.15 7.29 -4.22
CA PHE A 43 -4.59 7.18 -4.37
C PHE A 43 -5.08 5.96 -3.59
N ALA A 44 -6.19 6.11 -2.87
CA ALA A 44 -7.00 4.98 -2.46
C ALA A 44 -7.85 4.52 -3.65
N LEU A 45 -8.13 3.23 -3.72
CA LEU A 45 -8.92 2.61 -4.78
C LEU A 45 -10.35 2.33 -4.31
N ASP A 46 -11.29 2.27 -5.24
CA ASP A 46 -12.67 1.83 -5.02
C ASP A 46 -12.80 0.31 -4.74
N HIS A 47 -11.67 -0.36 -4.64
CA HIS A 47 -11.50 -1.75 -4.24
C HIS A 47 -10.71 -1.81 -2.93
N GLY A 48 -11.03 -2.77 -2.06
CA GLY A 48 -10.40 -2.87 -0.74
C GLY A 48 -10.80 -4.12 0.01
N VAL A 49 -10.74 -4.02 1.31
CA VAL A 49 -11.07 -5.06 2.28
C VAL A 49 -12.31 -4.67 3.05
N ASP A 50 -13.29 -5.57 3.07
CA ASP A 50 -14.49 -5.49 3.89
C ASP A 50 -14.38 -6.42 5.09
N LEU A 51 -14.76 -5.95 6.27
CA LEU A 51 -14.93 -6.79 7.46
C LEU A 51 -16.33 -6.57 8.04
N LEU A 52 -17.16 -7.61 7.96
CA LEU A 52 -18.40 -7.70 8.70
C LEU A 52 -18.13 -8.37 10.05
N TYR A 53 -18.63 -7.79 11.14
CA TYR A 53 -18.38 -8.33 12.48
C TYR A 53 -19.48 -8.01 13.47
N VAL A 54 -19.50 -8.77 14.57
CA VAL A 54 -20.25 -8.48 15.78
C VAL A 54 -19.35 -8.66 17.00
N PRO A 55 -19.61 -7.96 18.12
CA PRO A 55 -18.84 -8.13 19.36
C PRO A 55 -19.05 -9.53 19.96
N THR A 56 -18.00 -10.01 20.64
CA THR A 56 -18.07 -11.22 21.49
C THR A 56 -17.74 -10.81 22.92
N GLU A 57 -18.76 -10.78 23.80
CA GLU A 57 -18.56 -10.38 25.20
C GLU A 57 -17.63 -11.33 25.97
N THR A 58 -17.44 -12.54 25.48
CA THR A 58 -16.50 -13.54 26.02
C THR A 58 -15.05 -13.27 25.66
N GLY A 59 -14.76 -12.18 24.94
CA GLY A 59 -13.40 -11.83 24.50
C GLY A 59 -12.80 -12.80 23.47
N VAL A 60 -13.62 -13.54 22.73
CA VAL A 60 -13.16 -14.49 21.71
C VAL A 60 -12.98 -13.78 20.36
N ILE A 61 -11.87 -14.04 19.70
CA ILE A 61 -11.65 -13.74 18.28
C ILE A 61 -12.06 -14.97 17.48
N ASN A 62 -13.04 -14.81 16.59
CA ASN A 62 -13.54 -15.88 15.70
C ASN A 62 -13.75 -15.32 14.28
N LEU A 63 -12.77 -15.52 13.40
CA LEU A 63 -12.75 -14.91 12.10
C LEU A 63 -12.64 -15.94 10.97
N PHE A 64 -13.40 -15.70 9.92
CA PHE A 64 -13.33 -16.40 8.65
C PHE A 64 -12.93 -15.43 7.53
N SER A 65 -12.29 -15.96 6.50
CA SER A 65 -11.93 -15.21 5.30
C SER A 65 -12.67 -15.79 4.07
N ARG A 66 -12.98 -14.93 3.09
CA ARG A 66 -13.43 -15.40 1.78
C ARG A 66 -12.29 -15.74 0.84
N ASN A 67 -11.06 -15.32 1.20
CA ASN A 67 -9.88 -15.45 0.37
C ASN A 67 -8.93 -16.55 0.86
N PHE A 68 -9.14 -17.07 2.09
CA PHE A 68 -8.30 -18.07 2.74
C PHE A 68 -9.16 -19.06 3.52
N ASP A 69 -8.77 -20.33 3.54
CA ASP A 69 -9.59 -21.43 4.12
C ASP A 69 -9.46 -21.54 5.63
N GLU A 70 -8.37 -21.07 6.24
CA GLU A 70 -8.13 -21.24 7.67
C GLU A 70 -9.05 -20.33 8.50
N GLN A 71 -9.66 -20.90 9.55
CA GLN A 71 -10.36 -20.16 10.59
C GLN A 71 -9.37 -19.62 11.62
N VAL A 72 -9.59 -18.41 12.10
CA VAL A 72 -8.87 -17.83 13.23
C VAL A 72 -9.77 -17.87 14.46
N LEU A 73 -9.39 -18.65 15.49
CA LEU A 73 -10.16 -18.82 16.71
C LEU A 73 -9.24 -18.84 17.92
N PHE A 74 -9.36 -17.83 18.80
CA PHE A 74 -8.66 -17.78 20.09
C PHE A 74 -9.28 -16.74 21.03
N PRO A 75 -9.15 -16.90 22.38
CA PRO A 75 -9.56 -15.88 23.34
C PRO A 75 -8.47 -14.79 23.46
N LEU A 76 -8.89 -13.52 23.68
CA LEU A 76 -7.97 -12.38 23.90
C LEU A 76 -7.03 -12.57 25.10
N GLU A 77 -7.46 -13.33 26.12
CA GLU A 77 -6.64 -13.60 27.32
C GLU A 77 -5.43 -14.49 27.02
N THR A 78 -5.50 -15.33 25.99
CA THR A 78 -4.47 -16.29 25.59
C THR A 78 -4.21 -16.18 24.09
N VAL A 79 -3.63 -15.06 23.65
CA VAL A 79 -3.22 -14.91 22.25
C VAL A 79 -2.16 -15.98 21.94
N PRO A 80 -2.42 -16.87 20.94
CA PRO A 80 -1.48 -17.94 20.62
C PRO A 80 -0.16 -17.40 20.05
N HIS A 81 0.83 -18.29 19.90
CA HIS A 81 2.04 -17.94 19.17
C HIS A 81 1.70 -17.38 17.79
N LYS A 82 2.58 -16.49 17.29
CA LYS A 82 2.40 -15.78 16.02
C LYS A 82 2.07 -16.77 14.89
N TYR A 83 0.92 -16.56 14.26
CA TYR A 83 0.50 -17.35 13.12
C TYR A 83 1.40 -17.16 11.90
N SER A 84 1.59 -18.19 11.11
CA SER A 84 2.26 -18.12 9.80
C SER A 84 1.32 -17.71 8.66
N HIS A 85 0.00 -17.75 8.87
CA HIS A 85 -1.06 -17.43 7.91
C HIS A 85 -1.71 -16.06 8.16
N TRP A 86 -2.79 -15.74 7.47
CA TRP A 86 -3.49 -14.45 7.51
C TRP A 86 -3.94 -14.00 8.92
N GLY A 87 -4.19 -14.95 9.83
CA GLY A 87 -4.54 -14.65 11.23
C GLY A 87 -3.50 -13.85 12.01
N ARG A 88 -2.25 -13.79 11.54
CA ARG A 88 -1.20 -12.96 12.15
C ARG A 88 -1.53 -11.47 12.14
N TYR A 89 -2.37 -11.00 11.21
CA TYR A 89 -2.72 -9.59 11.11
C TYR A 89 -3.70 -9.15 12.22
N VAL A 90 -4.67 -9.99 12.62
CA VAL A 90 -5.49 -9.67 13.78
C VAL A 90 -4.67 -9.75 15.08
N GLN A 91 -3.71 -10.65 15.18
CA GLN A 91 -2.75 -10.67 16.30
C GLN A 91 -1.93 -9.39 16.36
N ALA A 92 -1.46 -8.87 15.22
CA ALA A 92 -0.73 -7.61 15.12
C ALA A 92 -1.59 -6.41 15.53
N ALA A 93 -2.87 -6.37 15.13
CA ALA A 93 -3.82 -5.34 15.55
C ALA A 93 -4.06 -5.37 17.07
N ILE A 94 -4.25 -6.56 17.65
CA ILE A 94 -4.36 -6.75 19.11
C ILE A 94 -3.09 -6.26 19.81
N TYR A 95 -1.91 -6.64 19.30
CA TYR A 95 -0.63 -6.20 19.85
C TYR A 95 -0.52 -4.67 19.92
N ALA A 96 -0.81 -3.97 18.82
CA ALA A 96 -0.71 -2.51 18.77
C ALA A 96 -1.72 -1.83 19.72
N LEU A 97 -2.98 -2.25 19.72
CA LEU A 97 -4.01 -1.71 20.61
C LEU A 97 -3.74 -2.01 22.08
N SER A 98 -3.23 -3.20 22.41
CA SER A 98 -2.97 -3.64 23.79
C SER A 98 -1.83 -2.87 24.48
N LYS A 99 -1.02 -2.11 23.74
CA LYS A 99 -0.05 -1.17 24.30
C LYS A 99 -0.72 0.02 25.00
N GLN A 100 -1.93 0.38 24.59
CA GLN A 100 -2.66 1.53 25.10
C GLN A 100 -3.72 1.16 26.12
N THR A 101 -4.42 0.06 25.91
CA THR A 101 -5.54 -0.38 26.75
C THR A 101 -5.74 -1.88 26.68
N LYS A 102 -6.26 -2.45 27.76
CA LYS A 102 -6.63 -3.87 27.77
C LYS A 102 -7.90 -4.09 26.97
N LEU A 103 -7.82 -4.92 25.93
CA LEU A 103 -8.99 -5.37 25.17
C LEU A 103 -9.74 -6.45 25.96
N THR A 104 -11.04 -6.29 26.08
CA THR A 104 -11.93 -7.23 26.80
C THR A 104 -13.01 -7.82 25.93
N VAL A 105 -13.42 -7.11 24.86
CA VAL A 105 -14.44 -7.55 23.91
C VAL A 105 -13.75 -8.00 22.64
N GLY A 106 -13.99 -9.24 22.23
CA GLY A 106 -13.51 -9.80 20.98
C GLY A 106 -14.47 -9.53 19.81
N ILE A 107 -14.17 -10.13 18.67
CA ILE A 107 -15.03 -10.05 17.47
C ILE A 107 -15.22 -11.42 16.84
N GLN A 108 -16.43 -11.70 16.37
CA GLN A 108 -16.65 -12.72 15.35
C GLN A 108 -16.97 -12.05 14.03
N GLY A 109 -16.37 -12.53 12.93
CA GLY A 109 -16.46 -11.80 11.69
C GLY A 109 -16.06 -12.57 10.44
N LEU A 110 -16.39 -11.96 9.30
CA LEU A 110 -16.03 -12.41 7.97
C LEU A 110 -15.30 -11.29 7.25
N ILE A 111 -14.05 -11.56 6.83
CA ILE A 111 -13.22 -10.62 6.07
C ILE A 111 -13.15 -11.03 4.59
N ALA A 112 -13.12 -10.04 3.70
CA ALA A 112 -13.01 -10.29 2.26
C ALA A 112 -12.23 -9.17 1.57
N GLY A 113 -11.20 -9.53 0.82
CA GLY A 113 -10.55 -8.66 -0.15
C GLY A 113 -11.23 -8.76 -1.52
N SER A 114 -11.33 -7.65 -2.24
CA SER A 114 -12.02 -7.56 -3.54
C SER A 114 -11.12 -7.79 -4.75
N LEU A 115 -9.79 -7.78 -4.57
CA LEU A 115 -8.80 -8.02 -5.62
C LEU A 115 -7.78 -9.08 -5.16
N PRO A 116 -7.01 -9.68 -6.10
CA PRO A 116 -5.94 -10.61 -5.75
C PRO A 116 -4.90 -9.98 -4.81
N VAL A 117 -4.26 -10.81 -4.00
CA VAL A 117 -3.25 -10.37 -3.03
C VAL A 117 -1.92 -10.11 -3.73
N GLY A 118 -1.37 -8.90 -3.58
CA GLY A 118 -0.03 -8.54 -4.02
C GLY A 118 0.08 -7.16 -4.67
N GLY A 119 0.89 -6.30 -4.09
CA GLY A 119 1.23 -4.98 -4.64
C GLY A 119 0.28 -3.83 -4.29
N LEU A 120 -0.91 -4.08 -3.72
CA LEU A 120 -1.91 -3.05 -3.41
C LEU A 120 -2.05 -2.75 -1.90
N SER A 121 -1.08 -3.15 -1.08
CA SER A 121 -1.07 -2.96 0.39
C SER A 121 -2.19 -3.67 1.14
N SER A 122 -2.62 -4.83 0.68
CA SER A 122 -3.68 -5.58 1.35
C SER A 122 -3.38 -5.89 2.83
N SER A 123 -2.12 -5.90 3.26
CA SER A 123 -1.72 -6.07 4.66
C SER A 123 -2.17 -4.88 5.53
N ALA A 124 -1.89 -3.65 5.09
CA ALA A 124 -2.30 -2.45 5.80
C ALA A 124 -3.83 -2.33 5.82
N ALA A 125 -4.51 -2.59 4.69
CA ALA A 125 -5.98 -2.57 4.62
C ALA A 125 -6.64 -3.56 5.60
N VAL A 126 -6.11 -4.78 5.70
CA VAL A 126 -6.57 -5.79 6.67
C VAL A 126 -6.32 -5.34 8.11
N LEU A 127 -5.13 -4.79 8.40
CA LEU A 127 -4.79 -4.26 9.73
C LEU A 127 -5.72 -3.13 10.14
N LEU A 128 -5.98 -2.17 9.25
CA LEU A 128 -6.90 -1.07 9.50
C LEU A 128 -8.32 -1.58 9.80
N CYS A 129 -8.81 -2.57 9.03
CA CYS A 129 -10.11 -3.18 9.33
C CYS A 129 -10.15 -3.80 10.73
N TYR A 130 -9.10 -4.54 11.15
CA TYR A 130 -9.07 -5.14 12.48
C TYR A 130 -8.92 -4.11 13.59
N ILE A 131 -8.07 -3.09 13.41
CA ILE A 131 -7.90 -2.01 14.39
C ILE A 131 -9.24 -1.28 14.59
N MET A 132 -9.91 -0.87 13.49
CA MET A 132 -11.20 -0.20 13.57
C MET A 132 -12.27 -1.05 14.24
N ALA A 133 -12.36 -2.34 13.91
CA ALA A 133 -13.35 -3.24 14.48
C ALA A 133 -13.11 -3.51 15.98
N LEU A 134 -11.85 -3.76 16.38
CA LEU A 134 -11.48 -3.99 17.78
C LEU A 134 -11.64 -2.71 18.61
N ALA A 135 -11.29 -1.57 18.08
CA ALA A 135 -11.49 -0.27 18.73
C ALA A 135 -12.98 0.00 18.95
N ASP A 136 -13.80 -0.25 17.92
CA ASP A 136 -15.25 -0.05 17.98
C ASP A 136 -15.92 -0.88 19.08
N VAL A 137 -15.60 -2.18 19.19
CA VAL A 137 -16.22 -3.05 20.20
C VAL A 137 -15.71 -2.81 21.62
N ASN A 138 -14.52 -2.22 21.76
CA ASN A 138 -13.93 -1.85 23.06
C ASN A 138 -14.12 -0.37 23.42
N ALA A 139 -14.95 0.36 22.67
CA ALA A 139 -15.23 1.79 22.88
C ALA A 139 -13.95 2.66 22.92
N ILE A 140 -12.97 2.35 22.07
CA ILE A 140 -11.74 3.12 21.90
C ILE A 140 -11.96 4.13 20.76
N GLU A 141 -11.85 5.41 21.06
CA GLU A 141 -11.89 6.45 20.04
C GLU A 141 -10.52 6.58 19.39
N LEU A 142 -10.47 6.53 18.07
CA LEU A 142 -9.27 6.67 17.26
C LEU A 142 -9.50 7.73 16.17
N ASP A 143 -8.59 8.65 16.05
CA ASP A 143 -8.54 9.56 14.91
C ASP A 143 -7.74 8.94 13.74
N GLU A 144 -7.61 9.69 12.63
CA GLU A 144 -6.87 9.25 11.44
C GLU A 144 -5.38 9.00 11.74
N HIS A 145 -4.76 9.82 12.58
CA HIS A 145 -3.36 9.69 12.97
C HIS A 145 -3.13 8.46 13.87
N ASP A 146 -4.07 8.18 14.77
CA ASP A 146 -4.04 6.98 15.59
C ASP A 146 -4.14 5.71 14.75
N LEU A 147 -5.05 5.68 13.77
CA LEU A 147 -5.20 4.54 12.85
C LEU A 147 -3.91 4.28 12.07
N ILE A 148 -3.30 5.34 11.51
CA ILE A 148 -2.03 5.23 10.77
C ILE A 148 -0.92 4.73 11.69
N ARG A 149 -0.78 5.33 12.86
CA ARG A 149 0.26 4.97 13.83
C ARG A 149 0.15 3.53 14.28
N LEU A 150 -1.05 3.09 14.68
CA LEU A 150 -1.29 1.73 15.16
C LEU A 150 -1.06 0.68 14.07
N ALA A 151 -1.51 0.94 12.84
CA ALA A 151 -1.29 0.03 11.72
C ALA A 151 0.21 -0.05 11.36
N PHE A 152 0.92 1.07 11.36
CA PHE A 152 2.36 1.12 11.14
C PHE A 152 3.15 0.39 12.23
N GLU A 153 2.83 0.59 13.52
CA GLU A 153 3.43 -0.13 14.64
C GLU A 153 3.19 -1.64 14.54
N ALA A 154 1.96 -2.05 14.18
CA ALA A 154 1.61 -3.44 13.99
C ALA A 154 2.45 -4.12 12.89
N GLU A 155 2.64 -3.47 11.73
CA GLU A 155 3.47 -4.00 10.66
C GLU A 155 4.95 -4.01 11.02
N ARG A 156 5.46 -2.94 11.61
CA ARG A 156 6.88 -2.82 11.91
C ARG A 156 7.31 -3.74 13.04
N GLU A 157 6.59 -3.73 14.17
CA GLU A 157 7.05 -4.38 15.40
C GLU A 157 6.55 -5.82 15.51
N TYR A 158 5.31 -6.09 15.08
CA TYR A 158 4.76 -7.44 15.18
C TYR A 158 5.03 -8.26 13.92
N ILE A 159 4.77 -7.70 12.73
CA ILE A 159 5.02 -8.43 11.47
C ILE A 159 6.52 -8.46 11.15
N GLY A 160 7.27 -7.38 11.40
CA GLY A 160 8.72 -7.30 11.21
C GLY A 160 9.13 -6.75 9.84
N LEU A 161 8.38 -5.79 9.31
CA LEU A 161 8.65 -5.13 8.02
C LEU A 161 9.21 -3.72 8.25
N ASN A 162 10.36 -3.41 7.64
CA ASN A 162 10.98 -2.08 7.68
C ASN A 162 10.37 -1.16 6.60
N LEU A 163 9.06 -0.98 6.64
CA LEU A 163 8.31 -0.09 5.74
C LEU A 163 8.30 1.35 6.26
N GLY A 164 7.95 2.29 5.39
CA GLY A 164 7.50 3.62 5.78
C GLY A 164 5.99 3.66 6.03
N LYS A 165 5.42 4.87 6.10
CA LYS A 165 4.00 5.09 6.43
C LYS A 165 3.10 5.29 5.21
N LEU A 166 3.62 5.13 3.98
CA LEU A 166 2.88 5.38 2.75
C LEU A 166 1.56 4.61 2.70
N ASP A 167 1.61 3.32 3.00
CA ASP A 167 0.50 2.40 2.83
C ASP A 167 -0.69 2.79 3.71
N GLN A 168 -0.48 2.85 5.01
CA GLN A 168 -1.50 3.19 6.00
C GLN A 168 -2.02 4.62 5.80
N SER A 169 -1.11 5.56 5.48
CA SER A 169 -1.51 6.95 5.25
C SER A 169 -2.40 7.10 4.02
N CYS A 170 -2.09 6.44 2.91
CA CYS A 170 -2.94 6.46 1.72
C CYS A 170 -4.31 5.84 2.01
N GLU A 171 -4.35 4.69 2.67
CA GLU A 171 -5.58 3.98 2.97
C GLU A 171 -6.48 4.71 3.98
N VAL A 172 -5.95 5.65 4.76
CA VAL A 172 -6.73 6.47 5.70
C VAL A 172 -7.04 7.86 5.16
N LEU A 173 -6.03 8.57 4.63
CA LEU A 173 -6.11 9.99 4.32
C LEU A 173 -6.63 10.32 2.93
N CYS A 174 -6.55 9.40 1.96
CA CYS A 174 -6.98 9.67 0.60
C CYS A 174 -8.47 10.05 0.53
N ARG A 175 -8.79 10.91 -0.41
CA ARG A 175 -10.17 11.29 -0.76
C ARG A 175 -10.36 11.13 -2.27
N LYS A 176 -11.57 10.74 -2.64
CA LYS A 176 -11.94 10.58 -4.05
C LYS A 176 -11.56 11.83 -4.85
N ASP A 177 -11.03 11.63 -6.05
CA ASP A 177 -10.63 12.66 -7.01
C ASP A 177 -9.50 13.60 -6.52
N HIS A 178 -8.77 13.21 -5.46
CA HIS A 178 -7.60 13.94 -4.96
C HIS A 178 -6.36 13.04 -4.95
N LEU A 179 -5.24 13.59 -5.39
CA LEU A 179 -3.94 13.00 -5.19
C LEU A 179 -3.47 13.35 -3.77
N LEU A 180 -3.19 12.34 -2.96
CA LEU A 180 -2.51 12.55 -1.68
C LEU A 180 -1.05 12.91 -1.95
N TYR A 181 -0.57 13.99 -1.34
CA TYR A 181 0.84 14.29 -1.13
C TYR A 181 1.14 14.18 0.36
N LEU A 182 2.15 13.42 0.74
CA LEU A 182 2.56 13.18 2.12
C LEU A 182 4.06 13.41 2.28
N ASP A 183 4.48 14.23 3.26
CA ASP A 183 5.84 14.27 3.77
C ASP A 183 5.98 13.24 4.90
N THR A 184 6.70 12.15 4.67
CA THR A 184 6.83 11.07 5.66
C THR A 184 7.83 11.39 6.78
N LYS A 185 8.39 12.60 6.82
CA LYS A 185 9.27 13.08 7.88
C LYS A 185 8.48 13.58 9.10
N ASP A 186 7.43 14.36 8.84
CA ASP A 186 6.61 15.02 9.85
C ASP A 186 5.13 14.65 9.79
N ASP A 187 4.77 13.73 8.88
CA ASP A 187 3.42 13.25 8.61
C ASP A 187 2.46 14.35 8.09
N SER A 188 2.99 15.50 7.67
CA SER A 188 2.18 16.54 7.03
C SER A 188 1.71 16.08 5.64
N TYR A 189 0.45 16.39 5.32
CA TYR A 189 -0.13 15.97 4.06
C TYR A 189 -1.01 17.05 3.41
N ARG A 190 -1.23 16.90 2.12
CA ARG A 190 -2.14 17.72 1.34
C ARG A 190 -2.95 16.83 0.40
N LEU A 191 -4.23 17.12 0.29
CA LEU A 191 -5.11 16.56 -0.73
C LEU A 191 -5.13 17.51 -1.92
N ILE A 192 -4.57 17.06 -3.02
CA ILE A 192 -4.37 17.85 -4.23
C ILE A 192 -5.54 17.57 -5.18
N PRO A 193 -6.44 18.51 -5.44
CA PRO A 193 -7.48 18.30 -6.43
C PRO A 193 -6.89 18.23 -7.84
N ALA A 194 -7.54 17.47 -8.72
CA ALA A 194 -7.18 17.46 -10.13
C ALA A 194 -7.35 18.85 -10.74
N GLY A 195 -6.39 19.26 -11.57
CA GLY A 195 -6.51 20.53 -12.29
C GLY A 195 -7.71 20.54 -13.23
N PRO A 196 -8.28 21.72 -13.53
CA PRO A 196 -9.51 21.82 -14.32
C PRO A 196 -9.39 21.27 -15.75
N ALA A 197 -8.17 21.15 -16.27
CA ALA A 197 -7.89 20.57 -17.58
C ALA A 197 -7.61 19.07 -17.52
N MET A 198 -7.68 18.41 -16.34
CA MET A 198 -7.40 16.99 -16.19
C MET A 198 -8.46 16.19 -16.94
N PRO A 199 -8.07 15.42 -17.97
CA PRO A 199 -9.02 14.50 -18.61
C PRO A 199 -9.34 13.35 -17.65
N PRO A 200 -10.50 12.70 -17.81
CA PRO A 200 -10.79 11.47 -17.07
C PRO A 200 -9.74 10.42 -17.38
N PHE A 201 -9.37 9.64 -16.37
CA PHE A 201 -8.45 8.52 -16.50
C PHE A 201 -8.90 7.35 -15.61
N ASP A 202 -8.57 6.14 -16.04
CA ASP A 202 -8.71 4.93 -15.25
C ASP A 202 -7.39 4.60 -14.52
N ILE A 203 -7.51 3.98 -13.36
CA ILE A 203 -6.40 3.34 -12.67
C ILE A 203 -6.47 1.84 -13.01
N LEU A 204 -5.59 1.40 -13.90
CA LEU A 204 -5.58 0.03 -14.39
C LEU A 204 -4.59 -0.79 -13.56
N ILE A 205 -5.03 -1.94 -13.06
CA ILE A 205 -4.21 -2.86 -12.27
C ILE A 205 -4.01 -4.15 -13.07
N PHE A 206 -2.76 -4.51 -13.33
CA PHE A 206 -2.37 -5.73 -14.02
C PHE A 206 -1.65 -6.67 -13.05
N PHE A 207 -2.34 -7.68 -12.54
CA PHE A 207 -1.73 -8.72 -11.70
C PHE A 207 -0.91 -9.67 -12.53
N SER A 208 0.35 -9.87 -12.15
CA SER A 208 1.28 -10.74 -12.88
C SER A 208 0.98 -12.24 -12.79
N GLY A 209 0.07 -12.65 -11.90
CA GLY A 209 -0.12 -14.07 -11.54
C GLY A 209 0.91 -14.62 -10.55
N LEU A 210 1.84 -13.77 -10.09
CA LEU A 210 2.88 -14.17 -9.14
C LEU A 210 2.62 -13.58 -7.76
N THR A 211 2.58 -14.44 -6.74
CA THR A 211 2.42 -14.04 -5.34
C THR A 211 3.68 -14.38 -4.53
N ARG A 212 4.09 -13.51 -3.60
CA ARG A 212 5.08 -13.79 -2.54
C ARG A 212 4.89 -12.84 -1.36
N THR A 213 5.36 -13.26 -0.18
CA THR A 213 5.45 -12.37 0.98
C THR A 213 6.66 -11.43 0.86
N LEU A 214 6.52 -10.18 1.30
CA LEU A 214 7.58 -9.15 1.31
C LEU A 214 8.86 -9.61 2.03
N MET A 215 8.74 -10.40 3.09
CA MET A 215 9.87 -10.93 3.87
C MET A 215 10.88 -11.75 3.03
N GLN A 216 10.49 -12.23 1.85
CA GLN A 216 11.32 -13.04 0.96
C GLN A 216 11.97 -12.24 -0.18
N THR A 217 11.88 -10.90 -0.18
CA THR A 217 12.23 -10.07 -1.34
C THR A 217 13.52 -9.26 -1.21
N GLY A 218 14.21 -9.31 -0.08
CA GLY A 218 15.39 -8.46 0.18
C GLY A 218 15.05 -6.97 0.34
N TYR A 219 13.77 -6.61 0.53
CA TYR A 219 13.34 -5.23 0.74
C TYR A 219 14.06 -4.58 1.94
N ASN A 220 14.12 -5.28 3.08
CA ASN A 220 14.81 -4.77 4.27
C ASN A 220 16.29 -4.47 4.02
N THR A 221 16.99 -5.29 3.22
CA THR A 221 18.39 -5.03 2.85
C THR A 221 18.53 -3.69 2.11
N ARG A 222 17.60 -3.38 1.18
CA ARG A 222 17.64 -2.12 0.43
C ARG A 222 17.35 -0.91 1.31
N THR A 223 16.48 -1.06 2.29
CA THR A 223 16.24 0.03 3.26
C THR A 223 17.47 0.30 4.11
N ASP A 224 18.23 -0.73 4.47
CA ASP A 224 19.49 -0.59 5.20
C ASP A 224 20.61 -0.01 4.31
N GLU A 225 20.69 -0.41 3.04
CA GLU A 225 21.60 0.22 2.05
C GLU A 225 21.36 1.73 1.93
N CYS A 226 20.10 2.19 1.99
CA CYS A 226 19.79 3.64 2.00
C CYS A 226 20.33 4.34 3.24
N LYS A 227 20.19 3.73 4.43
CA LYS A 227 20.72 4.31 5.67
C LYS A 227 22.24 4.40 5.65
N VAL A 228 22.92 3.34 5.17
CA VAL A 228 24.38 3.33 5.02
C VAL A 228 24.82 4.42 4.03
N ALA A 229 24.15 4.54 2.88
CA ALA A 229 24.45 5.59 1.91
C ALA A 229 24.31 7.00 2.50
N ALA A 230 23.25 7.24 3.29
CA ALA A 230 23.05 8.52 3.95
C ALA A 230 24.17 8.80 4.97
N PHE A 231 24.51 7.80 5.78
CA PHE A 231 25.57 7.89 6.79
C PHE A 231 26.92 8.22 6.15
N ASP A 232 27.31 7.50 5.10
CA ASP A 232 28.57 7.69 4.39
C ASP A 232 28.64 9.09 3.74
N LEU A 233 27.56 9.54 3.08
CA LEU A 233 27.53 10.87 2.44
C LEU A 233 27.68 12.00 3.44
N LEU A 234 27.02 11.93 4.61
CA LEU A 234 27.19 12.91 5.68
C LEU A 234 28.61 12.89 6.25
N ALA A 235 29.17 11.68 6.45
CA ALA A 235 30.53 11.53 6.94
C ALA A 235 31.59 12.08 5.96
N TYR A 236 31.43 11.83 4.65
CA TYR A 236 32.34 12.39 3.62
C TYR A 236 32.32 13.91 3.55
N GLU A 237 31.15 14.52 3.79
CA GLU A 237 31.07 16.01 3.84
C GLU A 237 31.52 16.59 5.18
N GLY A 238 31.72 15.75 6.22
CA GLY A 238 32.05 16.20 7.56
C GLY A 238 30.86 16.81 8.32
N LEU A 239 29.63 16.46 7.93
CA LEU A 239 28.40 16.90 8.58
C LEU A 239 28.07 16.03 9.80
N PRO A 240 27.37 16.57 10.80
CA PRO A 240 26.87 15.79 11.92
C PRO A 240 25.93 14.68 11.44
N TYR A 241 26.05 13.49 11.98
CA TYR A 241 25.14 12.36 11.76
C TYR A 241 24.84 11.67 13.09
N GLY A 242 23.66 11.07 13.18
CA GLY A 242 23.20 10.31 14.34
C GLY A 242 23.63 8.84 14.29
N LEU A 243 22.90 8.00 15.04
CA LEU A 243 23.04 6.56 14.91
C LEU A 243 22.58 6.12 13.49
N LEU A 244 23.24 5.11 12.94
CA LEU A 244 22.94 4.58 11.59
C LEU A 244 21.43 4.27 11.42
N GLU A 245 20.81 3.69 12.42
CA GLU A 245 19.39 3.36 12.42
C GLU A 245 18.45 4.57 12.25
N ASN A 246 18.90 5.77 12.65
CA ASN A 246 18.15 7.02 12.61
C ASN A 246 18.56 7.95 11.47
N THR A 247 19.64 7.64 10.73
CA THR A 247 20.13 8.44 9.62
C THR A 247 19.32 8.11 8.35
N ARG A 248 18.92 9.16 7.62
CA ARG A 248 18.06 9.04 6.42
C ARG A 248 18.61 9.84 5.26
N LEU A 249 18.32 9.42 4.04
CA LEU A 249 18.68 10.17 2.82
C LEU A 249 18.02 11.57 2.77
N ARG A 250 16.92 11.78 3.51
CA ARG A 250 16.32 13.10 3.72
C ARG A 250 17.26 14.10 4.40
N ASP A 251 18.23 13.62 5.16
CA ASP A 251 19.20 14.46 5.89
C ASP A 251 20.36 14.88 5.01
N VAL A 252 20.47 14.30 3.81
CA VAL A 252 21.54 14.57 2.84
C VAL A 252 21.09 15.63 1.83
N ASP A 253 21.77 16.76 1.80
CA ASP A 253 21.52 17.79 0.79
C ASP A 253 21.87 17.29 -0.62
N LYS A 254 21.12 17.76 -1.64
CA LYS A 254 21.34 17.39 -3.04
C LYS A 254 22.76 17.73 -3.53
N GLY A 255 23.36 18.82 -3.04
CA GLY A 255 24.73 19.21 -3.36
C GLY A 255 25.75 18.24 -2.76
N VAL A 256 25.52 17.78 -1.52
CA VAL A 256 26.35 16.77 -0.86
C VAL A 256 26.32 15.46 -1.65
N PHE A 257 25.14 15.01 -2.05
CA PHE A 257 24.99 13.83 -2.91
C PHE A 257 25.74 14.00 -4.23
N ALA A 258 25.54 15.11 -4.95
CA ALA A 258 26.19 15.36 -6.23
C ALA A 258 27.73 15.35 -6.11
N LYS A 259 28.27 15.88 -5.00
CA LYS A 259 29.72 15.93 -4.72
C LYS A 259 30.30 14.56 -4.42
N TRP A 260 29.60 13.72 -3.62
CA TRP A 260 30.19 12.52 -3.04
C TRP A 260 29.64 11.18 -3.56
N GLN A 261 28.61 11.18 -4.43
CA GLN A 261 28.00 9.94 -4.93
C GLN A 261 28.99 8.96 -5.56
N HIS A 262 30.09 9.48 -6.16
CA HIS A 262 31.12 8.67 -6.81
C HIS A 262 31.98 7.88 -5.81
N MET A 263 31.96 8.23 -4.53
CA MET A 263 32.67 7.53 -3.45
C MET A 263 31.86 6.38 -2.86
N LEU A 264 30.54 6.33 -3.12
CA LEU A 264 29.70 5.28 -2.62
C LEU A 264 29.95 3.96 -3.36
N PRO A 265 29.93 2.82 -2.68
CA PRO A 265 29.82 1.51 -3.32
C PRO A 265 28.62 1.46 -4.28
N PRO A 266 28.72 0.73 -5.42
CA PRO A 266 27.69 0.75 -6.45
C PRO A 266 26.24 0.48 -5.96
N PRO A 267 25.97 -0.46 -5.05
CA PRO A 267 24.61 -0.64 -4.52
C PRO A 267 24.10 0.59 -3.78
N LEU A 268 24.94 1.20 -2.91
CA LEU A 268 24.58 2.38 -2.13
C LEU A 268 24.35 3.59 -3.02
N ALA A 269 25.20 3.79 -4.04
CA ALA A 269 25.06 4.86 -5.03
C ALA A 269 23.72 4.74 -5.78
N LYS A 270 23.34 3.52 -6.19
CA LYS A 270 22.04 3.27 -6.83
C LYS A 270 20.86 3.64 -5.92
N ARG A 271 20.86 3.22 -4.64
CA ARG A 271 19.78 3.54 -3.69
C ARG A 271 19.66 5.05 -3.47
N ALA A 272 20.80 5.73 -3.24
CA ALA A 272 20.82 7.19 -3.08
C ALA A 272 20.33 7.90 -4.35
N SER A 273 20.76 7.45 -5.54
CA SER A 273 20.29 8.00 -6.84
C SER A 273 18.79 7.82 -7.03
N HIS A 274 18.24 6.64 -6.66
CA HIS A 274 16.79 6.42 -6.68
C HIS A 274 16.10 7.45 -5.79
N TYR A 275 16.52 7.56 -4.54
CA TYR A 275 15.92 8.48 -3.57
C TYR A 275 15.93 9.93 -4.09
N MET A 276 17.10 10.45 -4.48
CA MET A 276 17.26 11.84 -4.90
C MET A 276 16.44 12.19 -6.14
N SER A 277 16.40 11.27 -7.11
CA SER A 277 15.62 11.47 -8.33
C SER A 277 14.11 11.30 -8.09
N GLU A 278 13.69 10.35 -7.24
CA GLU A 278 12.28 10.10 -6.92
C GLU A 278 11.70 11.24 -6.09
N PHE A 279 12.49 11.77 -5.13
CA PHE A 279 12.09 12.91 -4.32
C PHE A 279 11.75 14.14 -5.20
N ALA A 280 12.56 14.42 -6.21
CA ALA A 280 12.29 15.51 -7.16
C ALA A 280 11.05 15.21 -8.04
N ARG A 281 10.90 13.95 -8.50
CA ARG A 281 9.75 13.53 -9.31
C ARG A 281 8.41 13.71 -8.61
N VAL A 282 8.35 13.58 -7.27
CA VAL A 282 7.12 13.80 -6.52
C VAL A 282 6.60 15.23 -6.69
N ASP A 283 7.48 16.23 -6.54
CA ASP A 283 7.07 17.63 -6.69
C ASP A 283 6.64 17.94 -8.14
N GLU A 284 7.34 17.36 -9.12
CA GLU A 284 6.96 17.49 -10.54
C GLU A 284 5.60 16.82 -10.84
N ALA A 285 5.32 15.66 -10.22
CA ALA A 285 4.06 14.95 -10.38
C ALA A 285 2.88 15.73 -9.78
N VAL A 286 3.08 16.32 -8.60
CA VAL A 286 2.09 17.20 -7.97
C VAL A 286 1.78 18.41 -8.87
N ALA A 287 2.81 19.06 -9.41
CA ALA A 287 2.65 20.20 -10.32
C ALA A 287 1.91 19.80 -11.61
N ALA A 288 2.22 18.62 -12.18
CA ALA A 288 1.53 18.10 -13.37
C ALA A 288 0.06 17.79 -13.07
N TYR A 289 -0.24 17.19 -11.91
CA TYR A 289 -1.62 16.87 -11.50
C TYR A 289 -2.44 18.15 -11.29
N GLN A 290 -1.89 19.16 -10.61
CA GLN A 290 -2.53 20.47 -10.42
C GLN A 290 -2.75 21.22 -11.72
N ALA A 291 -1.87 21.07 -12.69
CA ALA A 291 -2.03 21.65 -14.04
C ALA A 291 -3.05 20.89 -14.92
N GLY A 292 -3.48 19.69 -14.53
CA GLY A 292 -4.32 18.84 -15.35
C GLY A 292 -3.57 18.18 -16.52
N ASP A 293 -2.24 18.08 -16.43
CA ASP A 293 -1.39 17.51 -17.47
C ASP A 293 -1.13 16.01 -17.21
N ILE A 294 -2.10 15.18 -17.60
CA ILE A 294 -2.02 13.73 -17.42
C ILE A 294 -0.85 13.11 -18.22
N VAL A 295 -0.49 13.69 -19.36
CA VAL A 295 0.61 13.17 -20.20
C VAL A 295 1.94 13.39 -19.51
N ARG A 296 2.17 14.57 -18.91
CA ARG A 296 3.36 14.85 -18.11
C ARG A 296 3.40 13.98 -16.86
N LEU A 297 2.29 13.85 -16.13
CA LEU A 297 2.18 12.96 -14.96
C LEU A 297 2.55 11.52 -15.34
N GLY A 298 2.01 11.02 -16.45
CA GLY A 298 2.29 9.68 -16.95
C GLY A 298 3.77 9.45 -17.28
N LYS A 299 4.42 10.40 -17.96
CA LYS A 299 5.86 10.33 -18.23
C LYS A 299 6.69 10.27 -16.95
N ILE A 300 6.34 11.06 -15.94
CA ILE A 300 7.00 11.04 -14.62
C ILE A 300 6.80 9.68 -13.96
N MET A 301 5.61 9.11 -14.04
CA MET A 301 5.29 7.78 -13.49
C MET A 301 6.11 6.67 -14.18
N PHE A 302 6.26 6.69 -15.51
CA PHE A 302 7.15 5.77 -16.23
C PHE A 302 8.62 5.96 -15.80
N ALA A 303 9.10 7.18 -15.66
CA ALA A 303 10.47 7.44 -15.19
C ALA A 303 10.69 6.90 -13.75
N SER A 304 9.69 7.01 -12.88
CA SER A 304 9.69 6.41 -11.55
C SER A 304 9.75 4.87 -11.62
N GLY A 305 8.98 4.25 -12.52
CA GLY A 305 9.03 2.81 -12.78
C GLY A 305 10.41 2.34 -13.25
N LEU A 306 11.00 3.04 -14.21
CA LEU A 306 12.36 2.75 -14.72
C LEU A 306 13.41 2.87 -13.62
N SER A 307 13.32 3.90 -12.77
CA SER A 307 14.20 4.07 -11.61
C SER A 307 14.06 2.95 -10.60
N SER A 308 12.84 2.45 -10.39
CA SER A 308 12.59 1.27 -9.54
C SER A 308 13.26 0.01 -10.09
N ILE A 309 13.31 -0.16 -11.40
CA ILE A 309 13.99 -1.29 -12.05
C ILE A 309 15.52 -1.14 -11.97
N GLN A 310 16.05 0.02 -12.37
CA GLN A 310 17.50 0.20 -12.58
C GLN A 310 18.28 0.56 -11.32
N GLN A 311 17.66 1.33 -10.42
CA GLN A 311 18.33 1.91 -9.24
C GLN A 311 17.87 1.26 -7.94
N TRP A 312 16.54 1.07 -7.74
CA TRP A 312 16.05 0.30 -6.61
C TRP A 312 16.25 -1.22 -6.78
N GLU A 313 16.38 -1.65 -8.02
CA GLU A 313 16.58 -3.06 -8.43
C GLU A 313 15.44 -3.97 -7.94
N SER A 314 14.20 -3.50 -8.07
CA SER A 314 13.01 -4.32 -7.94
C SER A 314 12.60 -4.92 -9.27
N GLY A 315 11.64 -5.81 -9.23
CA GLY A 315 11.14 -6.52 -10.40
C GLY A 315 11.58 -7.98 -10.45
N CYS A 316 10.92 -8.69 -11.34
CA CYS A 316 11.30 -10.00 -11.86
C CYS A 316 11.01 -9.97 -13.36
N PRO A 317 11.42 -10.97 -14.15
CA PRO A 317 11.23 -10.95 -15.60
C PRO A 317 9.78 -10.65 -16.02
N GLU A 318 8.80 -11.20 -15.29
CA GLU A 318 7.39 -11.03 -15.57
C GLU A 318 6.91 -9.60 -15.27
N MET A 319 7.34 -9.01 -14.15
CA MET A 319 6.98 -7.64 -13.78
C MET A 319 7.62 -6.62 -14.72
N ILE A 320 8.89 -6.83 -15.08
CA ILE A 320 9.60 -5.97 -16.03
C ILE A 320 8.93 -6.03 -17.40
N ALA A 321 8.54 -7.21 -17.87
CA ALA A 321 7.83 -7.36 -19.13
C ALA A 321 6.46 -6.65 -19.12
N LEU A 322 5.70 -6.71 -18.02
CA LEU A 322 4.47 -5.92 -17.88
C LEU A 322 4.74 -4.43 -18.00
N TYR A 323 5.78 -3.94 -17.32
CA TYR A 323 6.18 -2.52 -17.39
C TYR A 323 6.54 -2.12 -18.84
N GLU A 324 7.34 -2.91 -19.54
CA GLU A 324 7.74 -2.66 -20.93
C GLU A 324 6.54 -2.62 -21.86
N ILE A 325 5.62 -3.59 -21.73
CA ILE A 325 4.38 -3.65 -22.52
C ILE A 325 3.52 -2.41 -22.28
N MET A 326 3.38 -1.99 -21.00
CA MET A 326 2.63 -0.76 -20.68
C MET A 326 3.25 0.48 -21.33
N CYS A 327 4.59 0.59 -21.38
CA CYS A 327 5.28 1.70 -22.03
C CYS A 327 4.96 1.80 -23.54
N GLU A 328 4.74 0.67 -24.19
CA GLU A 328 4.49 0.57 -25.63
C GLU A 328 2.99 0.57 -25.99
N THR A 329 2.10 0.43 -24.99
CA THR A 329 0.65 0.33 -25.24
C THR A 329 0.01 1.71 -25.42
N PRO A 330 -0.54 2.04 -26.61
CA PRO A 330 -1.20 3.32 -26.83
C PRO A 330 -2.44 3.48 -25.96
N GLY A 331 -2.60 4.66 -25.35
CA GLY A 331 -3.69 4.97 -24.42
C GLY A 331 -3.29 4.83 -22.96
N ILE A 332 -2.13 4.25 -22.64
CA ILE A 332 -1.52 4.33 -21.31
C ILE A 332 -0.71 5.62 -21.23
N TYR A 333 -1.06 6.48 -20.30
CA TYR A 333 -0.33 7.73 -20.01
C TYR A 333 0.94 7.47 -19.22
N GLY A 334 0.89 6.56 -18.24
CA GLY A 334 2.00 6.21 -17.38
C GLY A 334 1.76 4.90 -16.63
N GLY A 335 2.84 4.26 -16.16
CA GLY A 335 2.74 3.00 -15.44
C GLY A 335 4.01 2.63 -14.69
N ARG A 336 3.87 1.77 -13.68
CA ARG A 336 4.96 1.28 -12.85
C ARG A 336 4.56 0.04 -12.05
N PHE A 337 5.50 -0.57 -11.35
CA PHE A 337 5.20 -1.56 -10.31
C PHE A 337 4.39 -0.94 -9.17
N SER A 338 3.50 -1.69 -8.56
CA SER A 338 2.79 -1.32 -7.34
C SER A 338 3.35 -2.08 -6.13
N GLY A 339 3.36 -1.42 -4.96
CA GLY A 339 3.95 -1.94 -3.73
C GLY A 339 5.47 -2.13 -3.83
N ALA A 340 6.01 -3.18 -3.23
CA ALA A 340 7.44 -3.45 -3.22
C ALA A 340 8.05 -3.78 -4.61
N GLY A 341 7.22 -4.08 -5.61
CA GLY A 341 7.62 -4.24 -6.99
C GLY A 341 8.33 -5.54 -7.36
N PHE A 342 8.53 -6.49 -6.43
CA PHE A 342 9.21 -7.76 -6.73
C PHE A 342 8.30 -8.81 -7.37
N LYS A 343 7.01 -8.76 -7.09
CA LYS A 343 5.91 -9.57 -7.61
C LYS A 343 4.59 -8.84 -7.35
N GLY A 344 3.47 -9.44 -7.74
CA GLY A 344 2.14 -8.84 -7.54
C GLY A 344 1.64 -8.15 -8.79
N CYS A 345 1.51 -6.83 -8.78
CA CYS A 345 0.89 -6.10 -9.89
C CYS A 345 1.68 -4.88 -10.35
N CYS A 346 1.38 -4.47 -11.58
CA CYS A 346 1.67 -3.14 -12.11
C CYS A 346 0.41 -2.27 -12.04
N VAL A 347 0.59 -0.97 -11.92
CA VAL A 347 -0.45 0.05 -12.02
C VAL A 347 -0.18 0.94 -13.23
N ALA A 348 -1.23 1.30 -13.97
CA ALA A 348 -1.17 2.28 -15.04
C ALA A 348 -2.29 3.31 -14.93
N LEU A 349 -2.04 4.51 -15.46
CA LEU A 349 -3.06 5.52 -15.74
C LEU A 349 -3.41 5.40 -17.22
N GLY A 350 -4.66 5.12 -17.55
CA GLY A 350 -5.11 4.86 -18.90
C GLY A 350 -6.28 5.71 -19.34
N ASP A 351 -6.41 5.91 -20.65
CA ASP A 351 -7.54 6.58 -21.30
C ASP A 351 -8.80 5.71 -21.19
N PRO A 352 -9.87 6.16 -20.52
CA PRO A 352 -11.12 5.40 -20.40
C PRO A 352 -11.77 5.08 -21.73
N ALA A 353 -11.57 5.92 -22.77
CA ALA A 353 -12.11 5.70 -24.10
C ALA A 353 -11.44 4.51 -24.82
N ARG A 354 -10.25 4.12 -24.38
CA ARG A 354 -9.47 3.01 -24.96
C ARG A 354 -9.29 1.84 -23.97
N ARG A 355 -10.03 1.83 -22.90
CA ARG A 355 -9.92 0.85 -21.79
C ARG A 355 -9.81 -0.59 -22.26
N ASP A 356 -10.78 -1.04 -23.07
CA ASP A 356 -10.85 -2.43 -23.49
C ASP A 356 -9.69 -2.80 -24.43
N GLU A 357 -9.29 -1.86 -25.30
CA GLU A 357 -8.13 -2.01 -26.19
C GLU A 357 -6.83 -2.12 -25.38
N ILE A 358 -6.65 -1.26 -24.38
CA ILE A 358 -5.48 -1.29 -23.48
C ILE A 358 -5.41 -2.64 -22.76
N ILE A 359 -6.50 -3.07 -22.13
CA ILE A 359 -6.55 -4.34 -21.40
C ILE A 359 -6.25 -5.51 -22.32
N ALA A 360 -6.86 -5.55 -23.50
CA ALA A 360 -6.64 -6.62 -24.47
C ALA A 360 -5.17 -6.65 -24.95
N SER A 361 -4.59 -5.48 -25.27
CA SER A 361 -3.20 -5.36 -25.75
C SER A 361 -2.19 -5.81 -24.68
N VAL A 362 -2.31 -5.30 -23.45
CA VAL A 362 -1.41 -5.68 -22.35
C VAL A 362 -1.54 -7.17 -22.03
N SER A 363 -2.77 -7.68 -21.95
CA SER A 363 -3.02 -9.10 -21.65
C SER A 363 -2.44 -10.02 -22.73
N ALA A 364 -2.71 -9.72 -24.00
CA ALA A 364 -2.17 -10.51 -25.11
C ALA A 364 -0.64 -10.49 -25.15
N GLY A 365 -0.03 -9.30 -25.00
CA GLY A 365 1.43 -9.16 -24.99
C GLY A 365 2.09 -9.90 -23.83
N TYR A 366 1.47 -9.83 -22.64
CA TYR A 366 1.99 -10.51 -21.45
C TYR A 366 1.86 -12.02 -21.53
N LEU A 367 0.68 -12.56 -21.88
CA LEU A 367 0.44 -13.99 -21.98
C LEU A 367 1.17 -14.63 -23.14
N ALA A 368 1.46 -13.89 -24.22
CA ALA A 368 2.36 -14.37 -25.28
C ALA A 368 3.78 -14.62 -24.79
N LYS A 369 4.29 -13.76 -23.87
CA LYS A 369 5.61 -13.97 -23.23
C LYS A 369 5.57 -15.03 -22.11
N PHE A 370 4.47 -15.16 -21.39
CA PHE A 370 4.33 -16.04 -20.23
C PHE A 370 3.03 -16.88 -20.28
N PRO A 371 2.89 -17.81 -21.22
CA PRO A 371 1.65 -18.60 -21.37
C PRO A 371 1.28 -19.41 -20.13
N ARG A 372 2.28 -19.80 -19.33
CA ARG A 372 2.08 -20.54 -18.06
C ARG A 372 1.28 -19.78 -17.01
N LEU A 373 1.08 -18.47 -17.17
CA LEU A 373 0.36 -17.62 -16.24
C LEU A 373 -1.10 -17.36 -16.71
N GLU A 374 -1.54 -18.03 -17.79
CA GLU A 374 -2.94 -18.03 -18.17
C GLU A 374 -3.79 -18.62 -17.03
N GLY A 375 -4.83 -17.88 -16.61
CA GLY A 375 -5.66 -18.23 -15.45
C GLY A 375 -5.18 -17.64 -14.12
N GLU A 376 -3.91 -17.26 -13.97
CA GLU A 376 -3.36 -16.58 -12.79
C GLU A 376 -3.26 -15.06 -13.00
N TYR A 377 -2.99 -14.63 -14.21
CA TYR A 377 -2.97 -13.22 -14.61
C TYR A 377 -4.39 -12.63 -14.61
N SER A 378 -4.51 -11.38 -14.19
CA SER A 378 -5.77 -10.64 -14.29
C SER A 378 -5.56 -9.14 -14.43
N ALA A 379 -6.50 -8.47 -15.11
CA ALA A 379 -6.53 -7.03 -15.27
C ALA A 379 -7.80 -6.46 -14.62
N HIS A 380 -7.68 -5.35 -13.91
CA HIS A 380 -8.80 -4.71 -13.22
C HIS A 380 -8.80 -3.21 -13.50
N VAL A 381 -9.99 -2.64 -13.53
CA VAL A 381 -10.23 -1.20 -13.67
C VAL A 381 -10.66 -0.67 -12.32
N CYS A 382 -9.95 0.33 -11.83
CA CYS A 382 -10.22 0.99 -10.55
C CYS A 382 -10.38 2.49 -10.76
N GLN A 383 -10.99 3.12 -9.75
CA GLN A 383 -11.10 4.57 -9.63
C GLN A 383 -10.56 5.02 -8.28
N SER A 384 -10.25 6.31 -8.15
CA SER A 384 -9.92 6.89 -6.85
C SER A 384 -11.10 6.83 -5.90
N ALA A 385 -10.82 6.65 -4.60
CA ALA A 385 -11.85 6.53 -3.57
C ALA A 385 -11.46 7.24 -2.27
N ASP A 386 -12.42 7.31 -1.34
CA ASP A 386 -12.18 7.77 0.02
C ASP A 386 -11.48 6.68 0.84
N GLY A 387 -10.79 7.11 1.90
CA GLY A 387 -10.08 6.27 2.84
C GLY A 387 -10.95 5.31 3.65
N ALA A 388 -10.28 4.64 4.60
CA ALA A 388 -10.88 3.67 5.50
C ALA A 388 -12.02 4.28 6.34
N ARG A 389 -13.09 3.52 6.53
CA ARG A 389 -14.29 4.02 7.20
C ARG A 389 -15.20 2.93 7.73
N ARG A 390 -16.06 3.29 8.66
CA ARG A 390 -17.24 2.48 9.01
C ARG A 390 -18.30 2.67 7.93
N ILE A 391 -18.97 1.59 7.58
CA ILE A 391 -20.08 1.58 6.62
C ILE A 391 -21.39 1.50 7.40
N GLU A 392 -22.18 2.55 7.33
CA GLU A 392 -23.52 2.56 7.90
C GLU A 392 -24.48 1.83 6.95
N HIS A 393 -25.04 0.72 7.40
CA HIS A 393 -26.15 0.08 6.71
C HIS A 393 -27.44 0.83 7.08
N ARG A 394 -27.86 1.76 6.20
CA ARG A 394 -29.19 2.37 6.36
C ARG A 394 -30.21 1.23 6.46
N THR A 395 -30.84 1.10 7.62
CA THR A 395 -32.08 0.34 7.74
C THR A 395 -33.07 1.00 6.78
N ALA A 396 -33.43 0.30 5.70
CA ALA A 396 -34.58 0.73 4.91
C ALA A 396 -35.74 0.82 5.91
N GLN A 397 -36.22 2.02 6.17
CA GLN A 397 -37.45 2.22 6.90
C GLN A 397 -38.54 1.46 6.13
N ALA A 398 -39.13 0.50 6.82
CA ALA A 398 -40.27 -0.30 6.33
C ALA A 398 -41.48 0.61 6.09
#